data_0d723bde993c1fff63cee7d7314e23c3
#
_entry.id   0d723bde993c1fff63cee7d7314e23c3
#
_cell.length_a   1.000
_cell.length_b   1.000
_cell.length_c   1.000
_cell.angle_alpha   90.00
_cell.angle_beta   90.00
_cell.angle_gamma   90.00
#
_symmetry.space_group_name_H-M   'P 1'
#
loop_
_entity.id
_entity.type
_entity.pdbx_description
1 polymer ?
#
loop_
_entity_poly.entity_id
_entity_poly.type
_entity_poly.pdbx_seq_one_letter_code
_entity_poly.pdbx_strand_id
1 'polypeptide(L)'
;FNPPYRVDVMSYFFVTTLQVFFCIALLSGVLWSRIDPPSLRPLVWTLLTGLIVGVLVGLTLRGSQPVQLLLVGTEVMITLLFVLSFWWVSKRIRYLWQGILVFGAARHWALDPNLGGLTSTHVLNTDLLLNLTAMLLAFAILCLVGVLSAMLLRRIRGLYWPLTLILMVMIWLPLSGNLLLLLMKLQVLPLAKSLLSFVAKVTNNAAMYNWLGAALLLALALCWVPALLCAFRQTRKADEPIAYRLALAHRRNAFRLWLVTLGCAVVVIAGQLWWEKVASQPPQLSEAIPVQLASDGMVHLPIERLRDGKLHRFVWVADDGKAVRFFVINRYPDKLRLGVVFDACLLCGDQGYVMEGN
;
A
#
# COMPACT_ATOMS: atom_id res chain seq x y z
N PHE A 1 2.30 -30.71 4.38
CA PHE A 1 2.54 -29.73 3.31
C PHE A 1 1.80 -28.46 3.71
N ASN A 2 2.54 -27.43 4.17
CA ASN A 2 1.96 -26.12 4.46
C ASN A 2 1.74 -25.38 3.13
N PRO A 3 0.55 -24.81 2.90
CA PRO A 3 0.26 -24.11 1.66
C PRO A 3 1.06 -22.81 1.53
N PRO A 4 1.20 -22.26 0.33
CA PRO A 4 1.96 -21.03 0.01
C PRO A 4 1.47 -19.76 0.71
N TYR A 5 0.42 -19.83 1.52
CA TYR A 5 -0.24 -18.72 2.22
C TYR A 5 0.64 -17.88 3.16
N ARG A 6 1.71 -18.44 3.74
CA ARG A 6 2.55 -17.72 4.70
C ARG A 6 3.33 -16.56 4.11
N VAL A 7 3.78 -16.71 2.87
CA VAL A 7 4.57 -15.66 2.19
C VAL A 7 3.67 -14.52 1.72
N ASP A 8 2.43 -14.84 1.38
CA ASP A 8 1.46 -13.91 0.83
C ASP A 8 0.99 -12.90 1.88
N VAL A 9 0.71 -13.35 3.11
CA VAL A 9 0.28 -12.47 4.21
C VAL A 9 1.42 -11.54 4.65
N MET A 10 2.66 -12.03 4.73
CA MET A 10 3.84 -11.23 5.06
C MET A 10 4.06 -10.12 4.02
N SER A 11 3.96 -10.44 2.72
CA SER A 11 4.13 -9.47 1.64
C SER A 11 3.01 -8.43 1.64
N TYR A 12 1.79 -8.79 2.02
CA TYR A 12 0.68 -7.87 2.21
C TYR A 12 1.01 -6.76 3.21
N PHE A 13 1.42 -7.12 4.44
CA PHE A 13 1.73 -6.15 5.48
C PHE A 13 2.92 -5.26 5.13
N PHE A 14 3.91 -5.78 4.45
CA PHE A 14 5.04 -5.00 3.95
C PHE A 14 4.57 -3.95 2.94
N VAL A 15 3.84 -4.36 1.92
CA VAL A 15 3.43 -3.49 0.81
C VAL A 15 2.38 -2.47 1.25
N THR A 16 1.38 -2.85 2.04
CA THR A 16 0.35 -1.93 2.54
C THR A 16 0.92 -0.88 3.48
N THR A 17 1.86 -1.25 4.35
CA THR A 17 2.56 -0.28 5.21
C THR A 17 3.33 0.73 4.36
N LEU A 18 4.04 0.29 3.31
CA LEU A 18 4.69 1.20 2.38
C LEU A 18 3.66 2.11 1.68
N GLN A 19 2.56 1.57 1.16
CA GLN A 19 1.53 2.35 0.44
C GLN A 19 0.98 3.50 1.27
N VAL A 20 0.68 3.24 2.54
CA VAL A 20 0.10 4.25 3.43
C VAL A 20 1.11 5.32 3.84
N PHE A 21 2.34 4.93 4.16
CA PHE A 21 3.30 5.86 4.77
C PHE A 21 4.34 6.44 3.80
N PHE A 22 4.41 5.98 2.54
CA PHE A 22 5.48 6.40 1.63
C PHE A 22 5.47 7.90 1.34
N CYS A 23 4.30 8.44 0.99
CA CYS A 23 4.14 9.88 0.76
C CYS A 23 4.47 10.69 2.00
N ILE A 24 4.08 10.20 3.17
CA ILE A 24 4.33 10.85 4.46
C ILE A 24 5.83 10.82 4.81
N ALA A 25 6.53 9.74 4.51
CA ALA A 25 7.97 9.64 4.71
C ALA A 25 8.73 10.66 3.84
N LEU A 26 8.37 10.76 2.56
CA LEU A 26 8.93 11.78 1.65
C LEU A 26 8.63 13.20 2.13
N LEU A 27 7.38 13.48 2.51
CA LEU A 27 6.96 14.81 2.99
C LEU A 27 7.62 15.16 4.32
N SER A 28 7.81 14.19 5.22
CA SER A 28 8.60 14.37 6.45
C SER A 28 10.06 14.73 6.14
N GLY A 29 10.65 14.10 5.13
CA GLY A 29 11.98 14.45 4.64
C GLY A 29 12.03 15.88 4.06
N VAL A 30 11.01 16.28 3.29
CA VAL A 30 10.86 17.66 2.79
C VAL A 30 10.83 18.66 3.95
N LEU A 31 9.99 18.44 4.96
CA LEU A 31 9.88 19.32 6.13
C LEU A 31 11.20 19.39 6.93
N TRP A 32 11.83 18.23 7.14
CA TRP A 32 13.07 18.15 7.90
C TRP A 32 14.27 18.77 7.16
N SER A 33 14.26 18.76 5.84
CA SER A 33 15.29 19.42 5.02
C SER A 33 15.40 20.94 5.30
N ARG A 34 14.32 21.55 5.76
CA ARG A 34 14.22 22.99 6.06
C ARG A 34 14.49 23.35 7.52
N ILE A 35 14.79 22.36 8.36
CA ILE A 35 15.11 22.59 9.78
C ILE A 35 16.62 22.72 9.94
N ASP A 36 17.06 23.87 10.43
CA ASP A 36 18.47 24.16 10.69
C ASP A 36 18.66 24.71 12.13
N PRO A 37 19.57 24.16 12.95
CA PRO A 37 20.22 22.85 12.78
C PRO A 37 19.20 21.71 12.93
N PRO A 38 19.42 20.58 12.21
CA PRO A 38 18.54 19.42 12.30
C PRO A 38 18.75 18.71 13.65
N SER A 39 17.65 18.36 14.30
CA SER A 39 17.69 17.58 15.53
C SER A 39 16.86 16.30 15.34
N LEU A 40 17.47 15.15 15.65
CA LEU A 40 16.81 13.84 15.55
C LEU A 40 15.83 13.61 16.70
N ARG A 41 16.18 14.06 17.90
CA ARG A 41 15.37 13.81 19.10
C ARG A 41 13.93 14.30 18.99
N PRO A 42 13.64 15.57 18.66
CA PRO A 42 12.27 16.02 18.49
C PRO A 42 11.58 15.37 17.29
N LEU A 43 12.32 15.06 16.21
CA LEU A 43 11.77 14.32 15.06
C LEU A 43 11.25 12.95 15.49
N VAL A 44 12.08 12.14 16.14
CA VAL A 44 11.70 10.78 16.56
C VAL A 44 10.51 10.83 17.52
N TRP A 45 10.51 11.74 18.50
CA TRP A 45 9.38 11.86 19.43
C TRP A 45 8.08 12.26 18.73
N THR A 46 8.11 13.22 17.81
CA THR A 46 6.89 13.65 17.11
C THR A 46 6.36 12.57 16.17
N LEU A 47 7.24 11.84 15.48
CA LEU A 47 6.83 10.72 14.62
C LEU A 47 6.24 9.56 15.43
N LEU A 48 6.91 9.18 16.53
CA LEU A 48 6.42 8.09 17.40
C LEU A 48 5.10 8.44 18.08
N THR A 49 4.97 9.66 18.62
CA THR A 49 3.71 10.08 19.23
C THR A 49 2.59 10.14 18.19
N GLY A 50 2.85 10.66 17.00
CA GLY A 50 1.89 10.66 15.88
C GLY A 50 1.44 9.24 15.51
N LEU A 51 2.40 8.31 15.39
CA LEU A 51 2.13 6.90 15.08
C LEU A 51 1.27 6.24 16.17
N ILE A 52 1.69 6.31 17.44
CA ILE A 52 1.00 5.66 18.55
C ILE A 52 -0.42 6.21 18.72
N VAL A 53 -0.55 7.55 18.77
CA VAL A 53 -1.86 8.18 18.96
C VAL A 53 -2.76 7.92 17.75
N GLY A 54 -2.22 7.94 16.53
CA GLY A 54 -2.96 7.62 15.31
C GLY A 54 -3.51 6.20 15.32
N VAL A 55 -2.70 5.22 15.69
CA VAL A 55 -3.14 3.82 15.81
C VAL A 55 -4.20 3.67 16.90
N LEU A 56 -4.00 4.25 18.08
CA LEU A 56 -4.98 4.18 19.17
C LEU A 56 -6.33 4.79 18.77
N VAL A 57 -6.32 5.96 18.14
CA VAL A 57 -7.55 6.62 17.65
C VAL A 57 -8.22 5.78 16.56
N GLY A 58 -7.45 5.21 15.62
CA GLY A 58 -7.98 4.32 14.58
C GLY A 58 -8.63 3.06 15.13
N LEU A 59 -8.07 2.46 16.18
CA LEU A 59 -8.63 1.26 16.81
C LEU A 59 -9.86 1.57 17.69
N THR A 60 -9.85 2.68 18.43
CA THR A 60 -10.91 3.04 19.37
C THR A 60 -12.11 3.69 18.69
N LEU A 61 -11.89 4.56 17.69
CA LEU A 61 -12.93 5.30 16.98
C LEU A 61 -13.35 4.62 15.66
N ARG A 62 -13.45 3.30 15.67
CA ARG A 62 -14.07 2.51 14.57
C ARG A 62 -15.58 2.74 14.44
N GLY A 63 -16.14 3.74 15.12
CA GLY A 63 -17.54 4.03 15.31
C GLY A 63 -18.37 4.27 14.06
N SER A 64 -19.53 4.89 14.28
CA SER A 64 -20.55 5.17 13.26
C SER A 64 -20.02 5.99 12.07
N GLN A 65 -20.66 5.86 10.92
CA GLN A 65 -20.32 6.60 9.69
C GLN A 65 -20.23 8.14 9.88
N PRO A 66 -21.10 8.78 10.71
CA PRO A 66 -20.96 10.21 10.99
C PRO A 66 -19.66 10.59 11.69
N VAL A 67 -19.18 9.76 12.63
CA VAL A 67 -17.90 9.99 13.32
C VAL A 67 -16.74 9.89 12.34
N GLN A 68 -16.79 8.91 11.43
CA GLN A 68 -15.77 8.78 10.38
C GLN A 68 -15.79 9.97 9.41
N LEU A 69 -16.96 10.49 9.05
CA LEU A 69 -17.07 11.69 8.23
C LEU A 69 -16.44 12.90 8.91
N LEU A 70 -16.69 13.07 10.21
CA LEU A 70 -16.10 14.18 11.00
C LEU A 70 -14.58 14.04 11.05
N LEU A 71 -14.05 12.83 11.26
CA LEU A 71 -12.60 12.57 11.27
C LEU A 71 -11.96 12.84 9.92
N VAL A 72 -12.53 12.36 8.83
CA VAL A 72 -12.02 12.61 7.47
C VAL A 72 -12.14 14.09 7.11
N GLY A 73 -13.23 14.75 7.48
CA GLY A 73 -13.42 16.18 7.30
C GLY A 73 -12.35 17.01 8.06
N THR A 74 -12.04 16.62 9.29
CA THR A 74 -10.96 17.28 10.07
C THR A 74 -9.59 17.05 9.44
N GLU A 75 -9.32 15.88 8.86
CA GLU A 75 -8.07 15.62 8.13
C GLU A 75 -7.94 16.49 6.87
N VAL A 76 -9.02 16.66 6.11
CA VAL A 76 -9.05 17.59 4.98
C VAL A 76 -8.73 19.01 5.44
N MET A 77 -9.38 19.48 6.49
CA MET A 77 -9.13 20.81 7.04
C MET A 77 -7.70 20.97 7.54
N ILE A 78 -7.15 19.98 8.23
CA ILE A 78 -5.77 19.98 8.72
C ILE A 78 -4.78 20.02 7.55
N THR A 79 -5.00 19.25 6.50
CA THR A 79 -4.11 19.26 5.33
C THR A 79 -4.18 20.56 4.54
N LEU A 80 -5.35 21.21 4.48
CA LEU A 80 -5.50 22.57 3.92
C LEU A 80 -4.74 23.61 4.77
N LEU A 81 -4.90 23.56 6.10
CA LEU A 81 -4.15 24.42 7.02
C LEU A 81 -2.64 24.19 6.89
N PHE A 82 -2.22 22.96 6.70
CA PHE A 82 -0.81 22.65 6.42
C PHE A 82 -0.31 23.39 5.19
N VAL A 83 -1.04 23.32 4.07
CA VAL A 83 -0.64 24.02 2.83
C VAL A 83 -0.61 25.53 3.03
N LEU A 84 -1.60 26.11 3.69
CA LEU A 84 -1.64 27.53 3.97
C LEU A 84 -0.51 27.98 4.91
N SER A 85 -0.20 27.17 5.92
CA SER A 85 0.85 27.48 6.90
C SER A 85 2.26 27.22 6.39
N PHE A 86 2.40 26.52 5.26
CA PHE A 86 3.69 26.02 4.76
C PHE A 86 4.73 27.14 4.52
N TRP A 87 4.28 28.36 4.23
CA TRP A 87 5.11 29.52 3.97
C TRP A 87 5.69 30.16 5.25
N TRP A 88 4.97 30.10 6.38
CA TRP A 88 5.20 30.97 7.55
C TRP A 88 5.65 30.19 8.79
N VAL A 89 6.12 28.96 8.63
CA VAL A 89 6.23 28.00 9.72
C VAL A 89 7.58 28.04 10.41
N SER A 90 7.53 28.24 11.74
CA SER A 90 8.69 28.11 12.63
C SER A 90 9.19 26.65 12.71
N LYS A 91 10.44 26.46 13.17
CA LYS A 91 11.07 25.15 13.38
C LYS A 91 10.20 24.19 14.21
N ARG A 92 9.60 24.67 15.31
CA ARG A 92 8.75 23.85 16.21
C ARG A 92 7.48 23.36 15.50
N ILE A 93 6.84 24.21 14.74
CA ILE A 93 5.63 23.88 14.00
C ILE A 93 5.91 22.87 12.90
N ARG A 94 7.10 22.86 12.28
CA ARG A 94 7.48 21.83 11.29
C ARG A 94 7.58 20.44 11.90
N TYR A 95 8.11 20.30 13.11
CA TYR A 95 8.09 19.03 13.83
C TYR A 95 6.66 18.59 14.18
N LEU A 96 5.82 19.55 14.62
CA LEU A 96 4.42 19.27 14.91
C LEU A 96 3.68 18.74 13.67
N TRP A 97 3.86 19.39 12.50
CA TRP A 97 3.26 18.94 11.25
C TRP A 97 3.68 17.53 10.86
N GLN A 98 4.92 17.16 11.07
CA GLN A 98 5.37 15.78 10.83
C GLN A 98 4.59 14.77 11.70
N GLY A 99 4.40 15.08 12.97
CA GLY A 99 3.60 14.24 13.87
C GLY A 99 2.13 14.16 13.45
N ILE A 100 1.51 15.27 13.05
CA ILE A 100 0.12 15.33 12.59
C ILE A 100 -0.08 14.51 11.29
N LEU A 101 0.83 14.63 10.34
CA LEU A 101 0.75 13.87 9.09
C LEU A 101 0.90 12.36 9.34
N VAL A 102 1.82 11.97 10.21
CA VAL A 102 1.97 10.56 10.61
C VAL A 102 0.75 10.07 11.38
N PHE A 103 0.15 10.89 12.23
CA PHE A 103 -1.09 10.58 12.93
C PHE A 103 -2.23 10.23 11.94
N GLY A 104 -2.46 11.06 10.92
CA GLY A 104 -3.49 10.80 9.90
C GLY A 104 -3.26 9.48 9.17
N ALA A 105 -2.03 9.23 8.71
CA ALA A 105 -1.65 7.98 8.05
C ALA A 105 -1.81 6.77 8.98
N ALA A 106 -1.36 6.87 10.22
CA ALA A 106 -1.43 5.80 11.22
C ALA A 106 -2.87 5.45 11.59
N ARG A 107 -3.74 6.46 11.73
CA ARG A 107 -5.18 6.26 11.94
C ARG A 107 -5.80 5.49 10.77
N HIS A 108 -5.49 5.88 9.55
CA HIS A 108 -6.01 5.22 8.36
C HIS A 108 -5.48 3.78 8.24
N TRP A 109 -4.20 3.57 8.49
CA TRP A 109 -3.57 2.25 8.51
C TRP A 109 -4.20 1.32 9.56
N ALA A 110 -4.53 1.82 10.75
CA ALA A 110 -5.17 1.05 11.81
C ALA A 110 -6.62 0.63 11.49
N LEU A 111 -7.26 1.25 10.49
CA LEU A 111 -8.59 0.86 10.02
C LEU A 111 -8.57 -0.35 9.06
N ASP A 112 -7.39 -0.81 8.63
CA ASP A 112 -7.27 -1.99 7.77
C ASP A 112 -7.86 -3.23 8.49
N PRO A 113 -8.86 -3.91 7.87
CA PRO A 113 -9.49 -5.10 8.47
C PRO A 113 -8.50 -6.22 8.77
N ASN A 114 -7.44 -6.35 7.96
CA ASN A 114 -6.47 -7.43 8.10
C ASN A 114 -5.56 -7.24 9.34
N LEU A 115 -5.39 -6.01 9.83
CA LEU A 115 -4.70 -5.76 11.10
C LEU A 115 -5.48 -6.34 12.30
N GLY A 116 -6.80 -6.42 12.21
CA GLY A 116 -7.62 -7.09 13.22
C GLY A 116 -7.30 -8.59 13.36
N GLY A 117 -6.93 -9.24 12.27
CA GLY A 117 -6.51 -10.65 12.26
C GLY A 117 -5.21 -10.91 13.03
N LEU A 118 -4.30 -9.93 13.11
CA LEU A 118 -3.06 -10.03 13.90
C LEU A 118 -3.33 -10.05 15.41
N THR A 119 -4.36 -9.32 15.86
CA THR A 119 -4.69 -9.18 17.28
C THR A 119 -5.64 -10.27 17.79
N SER A 120 -6.23 -11.05 16.90
CA SER A 120 -7.18 -12.13 17.26
C SER A 120 -6.51 -13.44 17.69
N THR A 121 -5.23 -13.61 17.42
CA THR A 121 -4.47 -14.80 17.83
C THR A 121 -3.93 -14.62 19.23
N HIS A 122 -4.48 -15.37 20.18
CA HIS A 122 -4.03 -15.37 21.57
C HIS A 122 -2.68 -16.06 21.83
N VAL A 123 -2.06 -16.63 20.79
CA VAL A 123 -0.80 -17.37 20.88
C VAL A 123 0.24 -16.74 19.96
N LEU A 124 1.44 -16.49 20.47
CA LEU A 124 2.62 -16.13 19.69
C LEU A 124 2.91 -17.25 18.70
N ASN A 125 2.59 -17.02 17.45
CA ASN A 125 2.79 -17.95 16.37
C ASN A 125 3.83 -17.37 15.37
N THR A 126 4.47 -18.24 14.59
CA THR A 126 5.49 -17.86 13.62
C THR A 126 4.95 -16.84 12.60
N ASP A 127 3.66 -16.94 12.25
CA ASP A 127 3.03 -16.05 11.27
C ASP A 127 2.89 -14.62 11.82
N LEU A 128 2.56 -14.48 13.11
CA LEU A 128 2.54 -13.17 13.78
C LEU A 128 3.92 -12.51 13.75
N LEU A 129 4.98 -13.28 14.08
CA LEU A 129 6.35 -12.78 14.06
C LEU A 129 6.80 -12.37 12.66
N LEU A 130 6.48 -13.16 11.63
CA LEU A 130 6.80 -12.84 10.24
C LEU A 130 6.07 -11.57 9.77
N ASN A 131 4.80 -11.42 10.09
CA ASN A 131 4.03 -10.24 9.72
C ASN A 131 4.52 -8.98 10.44
N LEU A 132 4.86 -9.10 11.73
CA LEU A 132 5.45 -8.01 12.50
C LEU A 132 6.83 -7.61 11.95
N THR A 133 7.67 -8.58 11.59
CA THR A 133 8.98 -8.28 10.98
C THR A 133 8.84 -7.61 9.63
N ALA A 134 7.83 -7.98 8.81
CA ALA A 134 7.54 -7.33 7.55
C ALA A 134 7.15 -5.85 7.74
N MET A 135 6.29 -5.55 8.72
CA MET A 135 5.92 -4.18 9.07
C MET A 135 7.13 -3.38 9.56
N LEU A 136 7.93 -3.94 10.45
CA LEU A 136 9.13 -3.28 10.98
C LEU A 136 10.14 -2.98 9.86
N LEU A 137 10.32 -3.92 8.92
CA LEU A 137 11.17 -3.70 7.75
C LEU A 137 10.64 -2.57 6.87
N ALA A 138 9.32 -2.52 6.63
CA ALA A 138 8.70 -1.43 5.90
C ALA A 138 8.93 -0.08 6.58
N PHE A 139 8.72 0.00 7.90
CA PHE A 139 9.01 1.23 8.66
C PHE A 139 10.48 1.61 8.65
N ALA A 140 11.41 0.66 8.70
CA ALA A 140 12.84 0.95 8.58
C ALA A 140 13.19 1.57 7.21
N ILE A 141 12.61 1.04 6.13
CA ILE A 141 12.77 1.60 4.79
C ILE A 141 12.15 3.01 4.71
N LEU A 142 10.96 3.22 5.27
CA LEU A 142 10.30 4.53 5.29
C LEU A 142 11.12 5.58 6.07
N CYS A 143 11.68 5.22 7.22
CA CYS A 143 12.59 6.08 7.97
C CYS A 143 13.83 6.43 7.13
N LEU A 144 14.40 5.45 6.45
CA LEU A 144 15.55 5.67 5.57
C LEU A 144 15.19 6.59 4.39
N VAL A 145 14.04 6.38 3.75
CA VAL A 145 13.52 7.25 2.68
C VAL A 145 13.34 8.68 3.16
N GLY A 146 12.78 8.88 4.36
CA GLY A 146 12.63 10.21 4.97
C GLY A 146 13.98 10.92 5.19
N VAL A 147 14.96 10.22 5.73
CA VAL A 147 16.33 10.76 5.94
C VAL A 147 17.02 11.06 4.61
N LEU A 148 16.98 10.13 3.65
CA LEU A 148 17.59 10.29 2.34
C LEU A 148 17.00 11.48 1.59
N SER A 149 15.68 11.60 1.53
CA SER A 149 15.00 12.73 0.87
C SER A 149 15.39 14.06 1.53
N ALA A 150 15.49 14.13 2.85
CA ALA A 150 15.95 15.34 3.55
C ALA A 150 17.39 15.70 3.19
N MET A 151 18.29 14.72 3.14
CA MET A 151 19.69 14.94 2.78
C MET A 151 19.88 15.42 1.34
N LEU A 152 19.10 14.83 0.40
CA LEU A 152 19.12 15.23 -1.00
C LEU A 152 18.58 16.65 -1.18
N LEU A 153 17.43 16.95 -0.58
CA LEU A 153 16.75 18.24 -0.73
C LEU A 153 17.48 19.41 -0.10
N ARG A 154 18.33 19.19 0.91
CA ARG A 154 19.19 20.25 1.47
C ARG A 154 20.11 20.85 0.44
N ARG A 155 20.54 20.07 -0.57
CA ARG A 155 21.41 20.55 -1.66
C ARG A 155 20.63 20.98 -2.91
N ILE A 156 19.48 20.32 -3.18
CA ILE A 156 18.66 20.62 -4.38
C ILE A 156 17.44 21.45 -3.96
N ARG A 157 17.69 22.70 -3.56
CA ARG A 157 16.61 23.58 -3.01
C ARG A 157 15.47 23.84 -3.99
N GLY A 158 15.71 23.78 -5.32
CA GLY A 158 14.70 24.01 -6.35
C GLY A 158 13.58 22.95 -6.40
N LEU A 159 13.85 21.72 -5.95
CA LEU A 159 12.87 20.64 -5.96
C LEU A 159 11.88 20.67 -4.80
N TYR A 160 12.08 21.52 -3.81
CA TYR A 160 11.25 21.56 -2.61
C TYR A 160 9.76 21.78 -2.92
N TRP A 161 9.45 22.78 -3.74
CA TRP A 161 8.07 23.13 -4.09
C TRP A 161 7.36 22.09 -4.96
N PRO A 162 7.92 21.72 -6.12
CA PRO A 162 7.25 20.75 -6.97
C PRO A 162 7.05 19.41 -6.27
N LEU A 163 8.02 18.96 -5.48
CA LEU A 163 7.87 17.73 -4.71
C LEU A 163 6.76 17.84 -3.67
N THR A 164 6.69 18.95 -2.93
CA THR A 164 5.61 19.16 -1.95
C THR A 164 4.23 19.14 -2.61
N LEU A 165 4.07 19.82 -3.74
CA LEU A 165 2.80 19.85 -4.47
C LEU A 165 2.38 18.46 -4.94
N ILE A 166 3.31 17.70 -5.53
CA ILE A 166 3.04 16.31 -5.97
C ILE A 166 2.62 15.44 -4.78
N LEU A 167 3.35 15.52 -3.66
CA LEU A 167 3.04 14.75 -2.46
C LEU A 167 1.70 15.14 -1.85
N MET A 168 1.33 16.43 -1.88
CA MET A 168 0.02 16.88 -1.42
C MET A 168 -1.13 16.35 -2.29
N VAL A 169 -0.96 16.36 -3.60
CA VAL A 169 -1.95 15.75 -4.52
C VAL A 169 -2.09 14.24 -4.23
N MET A 170 -0.98 13.54 -4.00
CA MET A 170 -1.01 12.12 -3.64
C MET A 170 -1.73 11.84 -2.32
N ILE A 171 -1.67 12.74 -1.35
CA ILE A 171 -2.40 12.62 -0.07
C ILE A 171 -3.88 12.98 -0.24
N TRP A 172 -4.19 14.04 -1.00
CA TRP A 172 -5.57 14.50 -1.17
C TRP A 172 -6.42 13.58 -2.04
N LEU A 173 -5.81 12.86 -2.97
CA LEU A 173 -6.54 11.97 -3.87
C LEU A 173 -7.30 10.86 -3.10
N PRO A 174 -6.66 10.02 -2.24
CA PRO A 174 -7.37 9.01 -1.45
C PRO A 174 -8.29 9.64 -0.39
N LEU A 175 -7.89 10.78 0.19
CA LEU A 175 -8.68 11.47 1.18
C LEU A 175 -10.01 11.99 0.59
N SER A 176 -9.98 12.54 -0.62
CA SER A 176 -11.17 12.96 -1.36
C SER A 176 -12.07 11.77 -1.74
N GLY A 177 -11.47 10.64 -2.15
CA GLY A 177 -12.19 9.41 -2.43
C GLY A 177 -12.96 8.90 -1.19
N ASN A 178 -12.29 8.84 -0.04
CA ASN A 178 -12.91 8.44 1.22
C ASN A 178 -14.00 9.42 1.68
N LEU A 179 -13.78 10.72 1.54
CA LEU A 179 -14.78 11.73 1.87
C LEU A 179 -16.04 11.58 1.01
N LEU A 180 -15.87 11.47 -0.31
CA LEU A 180 -16.98 11.26 -1.23
C LEU A 180 -17.75 9.97 -0.95
N LEU A 181 -17.03 8.88 -0.66
CA LEU A 181 -17.65 7.61 -0.30
C LEU A 181 -18.53 7.73 0.96
N LEU A 182 -18.04 8.42 2.00
CA LEU A 182 -18.79 8.63 3.23
C LEU A 182 -20.02 9.54 3.01
N LEU A 183 -19.89 10.60 2.21
CA LEU A 183 -21.03 11.48 1.86
C LEU A 183 -22.11 10.74 1.05
N MET A 184 -21.71 9.83 0.15
CA MET A 184 -22.66 8.98 -0.57
C MET A 184 -23.34 7.95 0.36
N LYS A 185 -22.59 7.33 1.29
CA LYS A 185 -23.16 6.40 2.27
C LYS A 185 -24.16 7.06 3.21
N LEU A 186 -23.93 8.31 3.58
CA LEU A 186 -24.83 9.10 4.41
C LEU A 186 -25.98 9.76 3.62
N GLN A 187 -26.09 9.45 2.32
CA GLN A 187 -27.12 10.00 1.41
C GLN A 187 -27.10 11.54 1.30
N VAL A 188 -26.01 12.20 1.68
CA VAL A 188 -25.81 13.64 1.48
C VAL A 188 -25.58 13.96 0.01
N LEU A 189 -24.91 13.04 -0.72
CA LEU A 189 -24.69 13.12 -2.16
C LEU A 189 -25.43 11.98 -2.88
N PRO A 190 -26.04 12.25 -4.04
CA PRO A 190 -26.69 11.22 -4.84
C PRO A 190 -25.65 10.25 -5.39
N LEU A 191 -26.04 8.98 -5.54
CA LEU A 191 -25.23 7.91 -6.13
C LEU A 191 -25.09 8.12 -7.65
N ALA A 192 -24.20 9.03 -8.05
CA ALA A 192 -23.91 9.25 -9.47
C ALA A 192 -22.83 8.27 -9.96
N LYS A 193 -23.01 7.69 -11.15
CA LYS A 193 -22.05 6.74 -11.76
C LYS A 193 -20.64 7.33 -11.90
N SER A 194 -20.51 8.61 -12.22
CA SER A 194 -19.23 9.30 -12.36
C SER A 194 -18.47 9.39 -11.02
N LEU A 195 -19.17 9.75 -9.94
CA LEU A 195 -18.57 9.81 -8.60
C LEU A 195 -18.19 8.43 -8.09
N LEU A 196 -19.03 7.43 -8.29
CA LEU A 196 -18.74 6.05 -7.90
C LEU A 196 -17.52 5.50 -8.65
N SER A 197 -17.45 5.77 -9.97
CA SER A 197 -16.29 5.38 -10.80
C SER A 197 -15.00 6.06 -10.33
N PHE A 198 -15.06 7.34 -9.97
CA PHE A 198 -13.91 8.06 -9.42
C PHE A 198 -13.44 7.44 -8.10
N VAL A 199 -14.35 7.25 -7.14
CA VAL A 199 -14.06 6.63 -5.85
C VAL A 199 -13.45 5.24 -6.03
N ALA A 200 -14.06 4.40 -6.87
CA ALA A 200 -13.56 3.05 -7.15
C ALA A 200 -12.14 3.07 -7.76
N LYS A 201 -11.87 3.97 -8.70
CA LYS A 201 -10.52 4.12 -9.28
C LYS A 201 -9.47 4.54 -8.25
N VAL A 202 -9.82 5.46 -7.36
CA VAL A 202 -8.90 5.97 -6.34
C VAL A 202 -8.64 4.93 -5.25
N THR A 203 -9.68 4.24 -4.79
CA THR A 203 -9.56 3.24 -3.71
C THR A 203 -8.91 1.94 -4.18
N ASN A 204 -9.19 1.49 -5.41
CA ASN A 204 -8.65 0.23 -5.93
C ASN A 204 -7.20 0.35 -6.44
N ASN A 205 -6.71 1.56 -6.69
CA ASN A 205 -5.36 1.78 -7.21
C ASN A 205 -4.34 2.14 -6.11
N ALA A 206 -4.44 1.55 -4.92
CA ALA A 206 -3.48 1.79 -3.84
C ALA A 206 -2.02 1.46 -4.25
N ALA A 207 -1.81 0.49 -5.11
CA ALA A 207 -0.52 0.15 -5.70
C ALA A 207 0.17 1.35 -6.39
N MET A 208 -0.61 2.26 -6.97
CA MET A 208 -0.10 3.46 -7.63
C MET A 208 0.76 4.33 -6.70
N TYR A 209 0.47 4.37 -5.39
CA TYR A 209 1.24 5.17 -4.43
C TYR A 209 2.66 4.67 -4.25
N ASN A 210 2.89 3.35 -4.23
CA ASN A 210 4.23 2.78 -4.19
C ASN A 210 5.00 3.05 -5.49
N TRP A 211 4.33 2.91 -6.65
CA TRP A 211 4.92 3.21 -7.95
C TRP A 211 5.32 4.67 -8.09
N LEU A 212 4.42 5.59 -7.73
CA LEU A 212 4.72 7.03 -7.75
C LEU A 212 5.80 7.39 -6.73
N GLY A 213 5.76 6.82 -5.54
CA GLY A 213 6.79 7.02 -4.53
C GLY A 213 8.17 6.56 -4.99
N ALA A 214 8.27 5.37 -5.59
CA ALA A 214 9.50 4.86 -6.18
C ALA A 214 9.97 5.76 -7.35
N ALA A 215 9.06 6.22 -8.21
CA ALA A 215 9.39 7.15 -9.29
C ALA A 215 9.92 8.48 -8.76
N LEU A 216 9.35 9.02 -7.67
CA LEU A 216 9.86 10.23 -7.02
C LEU A 216 11.25 10.02 -6.41
N LEU A 217 11.54 8.86 -5.81
CA LEU A 217 12.89 8.53 -5.35
C LEU A 217 13.89 8.45 -6.51
N LEU A 218 13.52 7.82 -7.60
CA LEU A 218 14.35 7.77 -8.80
C LEU A 218 14.59 9.17 -9.39
N ALA A 219 13.55 10.01 -9.44
CA ALA A 219 13.67 11.39 -9.88
C ALA A 219 14.62 12.19 -8.99
N LEU A 220 14.53 12.04 -7.65
CA LEU A 220 15.47 12.65 -6.71
C LEU A 220 16.90 12.17 -6.94
N ALA A 221 17.09 10.86 -7.16
CA ALA A 221 18.40 10.29 -7.46
C ALA A 221 18.97 10.84 -8.79
N LEU A 222 18.14 11.01 -9.83
CA LEU A 222 18.53 11.61 -11.10
C LEU A 222 18.91 13.09 -10.95
N CYS A 223 18.11 13.85 -10.21
CA CYS A 223 18.41 15.26 -9.91
C CYS A 223 19.69 15.43 -9.06
N TRP A 224 20.14 14.38 -8.39
CA TRP A 224 21.39 14.37 -7.64
C TRP A 224 22.63 14.14 -8.51
N VAL A 225 22.49 13.59 -9.72
CA VAL A 225 23.62 13.27 -10.61
C VAL A 225 24.53 14.47 -10.89
N PRO A 226 24.02 15.70 -11.15
CA PRO A 226 24.90 16.86 -11.33
C PRO A 226 25.77 17.16 -10.10
N ALA A 227 25.22 17.02 -8.89
CA ALA A 227 25.98 17.21 -7.64
C ALA A 227 27.06 16.11 -7.47
N LEU A 228 26.74 14.89 -7.86
CA LEU A 228 27.67 13.76 -7.86
C LEU A 228 28.83 14.00 -8.87
N LEU A 229 28.51 14.41 -10.09
CA LEU A 229 29.51 14.75 -11.11
C LEU A 229 30.40 15.91 -10.68
N CYS A 230 29.83 16.92 -10.02
CA CYS A 230 30.61 18.02 -9.45
C CYS A 230 31.59 17.52 -8.40
N ALA A 231 31.19 16.63 -7.49
CA ALA A 231 32.09 16.04 -6.50
C ALA A 231 33.23 15.22 -7.13
N PHE A 232 32.98 14.51 -8.22
CA PHE A 232 34.02 13.82 -8.99
C PHE A 232 35.00 14.81 -9.63
N ARG A 233 34.51 15.91 -10.22
CA ARG A 233 35.35 16.96 -10.84
C ARG A 233 36.22 17.68 -9.79
N GLN A 234 35.65 17.99 -8.62
CA GLN A 234 36.40 18.61 -7.51
C GLN A 234 37.53 17.71 -7.02
N THR A 235 37.33 16.40 -6.93
CA THR A 235 38.38 15.45 -6.53
C THR A 235 39.53 15.42 -7.54
N ARG A 236 39.25 15.62 -8.84
CA ARG A 236 40.30 15.67 -9.89
C ARG A 236 41.11 16.96 -9.91
N LYS A 237 40.52 18.06 -9.40
CA LYS A 237 41.15 19.41 -9.41
C LYS A 237 41.86 19.76 -8.11
N ALA A 238 41.81 18.88 -7.12
CA ALA A 238 42.41 19.14 -5.82
C ALA A 238 43.91 18.76 -5.83
N ASP A 239 44.78 19.76 -5.84
CA ASP A 239 46.23 19.59 -5.90
C ASP A 239 46.83 19.46 -4.49
N GLU A 240 46.20 20.07 -3.48
CA GLU A 240 46.69 19.99 -2.08
C GLU A 240 46.24 18.69 -1.38
N PRO A 241 47.10 18.03 -0.58
CA PRO A 241 46.78 16.76 0.08
C PRO A 241 45.55 16.85 1.00
N ILE A 242 45.34 17.96 1.69
CA ILE A 242 44.21 18.18 2.58
C ILE A 242 42.91 18.37 1.77
N ALA A 243 42.97 19.24 0.77
CA ALA A 243 41.84 19.49 -0.15
C ALA A 243 41.43 18.22 -0.88
N TYR A 244 42.37 17.40 -1.33
CA TYR A 244 42.11 16.11 -1.95
C TYR A 244 41.37 15.14 -1.02
N ARG A 245 41.84 14.99 0.24
CA ARG A 245 41.16 14.10 1.22
C ARG A 245 39.75 14.55 1.51
N LEU A 246 39.50 15.85 1.62
CA LEU A 246 38.19 16.41 1.85
C LEU A 246 37.26 16.18 0.64
N ALA A 247 37.74 16.47 -0.57
CA ALA A 247 36.99 16.23 -1.80
C ALA A 247 36.67 14.73 -1.99
N LEU A 248 37.61 13.84 -1.64
CA LEU A 248 37.39 12.40 -1.70
C LEU A 248 36.31 11.94 -0.71
N ALA A 249 36.30 12.48 0.52
CA ALA A 249 35.27 12.20 1.51
C ALA A 249 33.89 12.67 1.01
N HIS A 250 33.78 13.87 0.47
CA HIS A 250 32.56 14.40 -0.14
C HIS A 250 32.07 13.53 -1.30
N ARG A 251 32.96 13.11 -2.20
CA ARG A 251 32.61 12.21 -3.30
C ARG A 251 32.06 10.87 -2.81
N ARG A 252 32.73 10.24 -1.85
CA ARG A 252 32.28 8.96 -1.26
C ARG A 252 30.91 9.10 -0.62
N ASN A 253 30.68 10.15 0.14
CA ASN A 253 29.40 10.40 0.78
C ASN A 253 28.28 10.67 -0.25
N ALA A 254 28.57 11.48 -1.28
CA ALA A 254 27.60 11.75 -2.35
C ALA A 254 27.24 10.48 -3.12
N PHE A 255 28.23 9.63 -3.42
CA PHE A 255 28.01 8.36 -4.11
C PHE A 255 27.22 7.36 -3.25
N ARG A 256 27.56 7.22 -1.96
CA ARG A 256 26.81 6.36 -1.03
C ARG A 256 25.35 6.79 -0.90
N LEU A 257 25.12 8.09 -0.75
CA LEU A 257 23.78 8.65 -0.66
C LEU A 257 22.94 8.31 -1.92
N TRP A 258 23.53 8.48 -3.09
CA TRP A 258 22.91 8.13 -4.36
C TRP A 258 22.62 6.63 -4.47
N LEU A 259 23.59 5.78 -4.17
CA LEU A 259 23.46 4.33 -4.24
C LEU A 259 22.37 3.82 -3.28
N VAL A 260 22.32 4.31 -2.04
CA VAL A 260 21.31 3.90 -1.05
C VAL A 260 19.92 4.36 -1.49
N THR A 261 19.80 5.55 -2.09
CA THR A 261 18.53 6.05 -2.62
C THR A 261 18.00 5.15 -3.75
N LEU A 262 18.88 4.75 -4.69
CA LEU A 262 18.53 3.78 -5.73
C LEU A 262 18.16 2.42 -5.13
N GLY A 263 18.92 1.94 -4.14
CA GLY A 263 18.63 0.70 -3.44
C GLY A 263 17.25 0.69 -2.80
N CYS A 264 16.85 1.77 -2.13
CA CYS A 264 15.51 1.91 -1.57
C CYS A 264 14.44 1.86 -2.67
N ALA A 265 14.64 2.57 -3.79
CA ALA A 265 13.69 2.52 -4.89
C ALA A 265 13.55 1.10 -5.47
N VAL A 266 14.65 0.38 -5.65
CA VAL A 266 14.66 -1.01 -6.13
C VAL A 266 13.92 -1.94 -5.18
N VAL A 267 14.13 -1.81 -3.86
CA VAL A 267 13.44 -2.65 -2.86
C VAL A 267 11.93 -2.40 -2.88
N VAL A 268 11.51 -1.13 -2.98
CA VAL A 268 10.07 -0.80 -3.08
C VAL A 268 9.46 -1.36 -4.37
N ILE A 269 10.13 -1.19 -5.50
CA ILE A 269 9.68 -1.72 -6.79
C ILE A 269 9.62 -3.25 -6.75
N ALA A 270 10.66 -3.90 -6.25
CA ALA A 270 10.70 -5.36 -6.15
C ALA A 270 9.59 -5.92 -5.24
N GLY A 271 9.36 -5.29 -4.08
CA GLY A 271 8.29 -5.66 -3.17
C GLY A 271 6.90 -5.50 -3.79
N GLN A 272 6.66 -4.39 -4.50
CA GLN A 272 5.40 -4.14 -5.19
C GLN A 272 5.18 -5.12 -6.35
N LEU A 273 6.21 -5.38 -7.16
CA LEU A 273 6.14 -6.36 -8.25
C LEU A 273 5.88 -7.79 -7.73
N TRP A 274 6.55 -8.16 -6.66
CA TRP A 274 6.32 -9.45 -6.01
C TRP A 274 4.86 -9.58 -5.57
N TRP A 275 4.34 -8.55 -4.90
CA TRP A 275 2.95 -8.51 -4.49
C TRP A 275 1.99 -8.66 -5.68
N GLU A 276 2.15 -7.85 -6.72
CA GLU A 276 1.24 -7.85 -7.88
C GLU A 276 1.33 -9.12 -8.74
N LYS A 277 2.52 -9.69 -8.90
CA LYS A 277 2.74 -10.80 -9.84
C LYS A 277 2.71 -12.18 -9.20
N VAL A 278 2.95 -12.28 -7.90
CA VAL A 278 3.08 -13.56 -7.20
C VAL A 278 2.06 -13.67 -6.09
N ALA A 279 2.08 -12.74 -5.14
CA ALA A 279 1.35 -12.89 -3.89
C ALA A 279 -0.15 -12.55 -3.99
N SER A 280 -0.54 -11.57 -4.81
CA SER A 280 -1.94 -11.13 -4.96
C SER A 280 -2.67 -11.81 -6.13
N GLN A 281 -2.07 -12.82 -6.74
CA GLN A 281 -2.75 -13.51 -7.82
C GLN A 281 -3.97 -14.27 -7.27
N PRO A 282 -5.15 -14.05 -7.86
CA PRO A 282 -6.31 -14.84 -7.48
C PRO A 282 -6.02 -16.32 -7.72
N PRO A 283 -6.48 -17.21 -6.83
CA PRO A 283 -6.32 -18.64 -7.01
C PRO A 283 -6.83 -19.04 -8.40
N GLN A 284 -6.05 -19.81 -9.14
CA GLN A 284 -6.45 -20.23 -10.48
C GLN A 284 -7.71 -21.07 -10.40
N LEU A 285 -8.70 -20.66 -11.16
CA LEU A 285 -9.94 -21.43 -11.32
C LEU A 285 -9.61 -22.75 -12.00
N SER A 286 -10.08 -23.89 -11.46
CA SER A 286 -9.97 -25.18 -12.13
C SER A 286 -10.68 -25.09 -13.50
N GLU A 287 -10.12 -25.74 -14.52
CA GLU A 287 -10.72 -25.76 -15.85
C GLU A 287 -12.14 -26.32 -15.82
N ALA A 288 -13.05 -25.63 -16.51
CA ALA A 288 -14.44 -26.07 -16.60
C ALA A 288 -14.54 -27.16 -17.66
N ILE A 289 -15.07 -28.32 -17.29
CA ILE A 289 -15.28 -29.45 -18.20
C ILE A 289 -16.56 -29.17 -19.01
N PRO A 290 -16.49 -29.14 -20.36
CA PRO A 290 -17.66 -28.96 -21.18
C PRO A 290 -18.59 -30.18 -21.05
N VAL A 291 -19.87 -29.92 -20.83
CA VAL A 291 -20.90 -30.97 -20.74
C VAL A 291 -22.01 -30.68 -21.76
N GLN A 292 -22.65 -31.74 -22.22
CA GLN A 292 -23.79 -31.69 -23.14
C GLN A 292 -25.05 -32.16 -22.43
N LEU A 293 -26.21 -31.62 -22.84
CA LEU A 293 -27.49 -32.12 -22.43
C LEU A 293 -27.73 -33.47 -23.13
N ALA A 294 -28.22 -34.44 -22.38
CA ALA A 294 -28.74 -35.68 -22.93
C ALA A 294 -30.13 -35.46 -23.59
N SER A 295 -30.67 -36.45 -24.26
CA SER A 295 -31.96 -36.39 -24.93
C SER A 295 -33.12 -36.09 -23.99
N ASP A 296 -32.94 -36.29 -22.69
CA ASP A 296 -33.89 -35.96 -21.63
C ASP A 296 -33.80 -34.52 -21.12
N GLY A 297 -32.93 -33.69 -21.71
CA GLY A 297 -32.71 -32.31 -21.29
C GLY A 297 -31.89 -32.18 -19.99
N MET A 298 -31.24 -33.24 -19.50
CA MET A 298 -30.45 -33.26 -18.26
C MET A 298 -28.96 -33.49 -18.53
N VAL A 299 -28.14 -33.04 -17.62
CA VAL A 299 -26.68 -33.31 -17.60
C VAL A 299 -26.42 -34.51 -16.69
N HIS A 300 -25.93 -35.61 -17.25
CA HIS A 300 -25.53 -36.80 -16.48
C HIS A 300 -24.07 -36.80 -16.17
N LEU A 301 -23.75 -36.84 -14.88
CA LEU A 301 -22.37 -36.85 -14.38
C LEU A 301 -22.07 -38.17 -13.64
N PRO A 302 -20.95 -38.84 -13.92
CA PRO A 302 -20.56 -40.06 -13.22
C PRO A 302 -20.19 -39.75 -11.76
N ILE A 303 -20.89 -40.37 -10.82
CA ILE A 303 -20.76 -40.14 -9.37
C ILE A 303 -19.34 -40.47 -8.87
N GLU A 304 -18.68 -41.44 -9.48
CA GLU A 304 -17.34 -41.86 -9.10
C GLU A 304 -16.30 -40.75 -9.17
N ARG A 305 -16.45 -39.83 -10.14
CA ARG A 305 -15.55 -38.66 -10.27
C ARG A 305 -15.83 -37.56 -9.23
N LEU A 306 -16.99 -37.61 -8.56
CA LEU A 306 -17.43 -36.56 -7.67
C LEU A 306 -17.25 -36.92 -6.17
N ARG A 307 -16.71 -38.11 -5.86
CA ARG A 307 -16.49 -38.60 -4.49
C ARG A 307 -15.21 -38.04 -3.83
N ASP A 308 -14.32 -37.44 -4.60
CA ASP A 308 -12.97 -37.06 -4.15
C ASP A 308 -12.94 -35.81 -3.24
N GLY A 309 -14.10 -35.22 -2.93
CA GLY A 309 -14.19 -34.02 -2.10
C GLY A 309 -13.68 -32.74 -2.77
N LYS A 310 -13.29 -32.80 -4.04
CA LYS A 310 -12.81 -31.65 -4.80
C LYS A 310 -13.96 -30.92 -5.50
N LEU A 311 -13.72 -29.64 -5.83
CA LEU A 311 -14.63 -28.83 -6.60
C LEU A 311 -14.45 -29.16 -8.09
N HIS A 312 -15.47 -29.76 -8.70
CA HIS A 312 -15.51 -30.06 -10.14
C HIS A 312 -16.36 -29.04 -10.86
N ARG A 313 -15.75 -28.32 -11.79
CA ARG A 313 -16.40 -27.24 -12.54
C ARG A 313 -16.83 -27.75 -13.90
N PHE A 314 -18.06 -27.38 -14.29
CA PHE A 314 -18.68 -27.74 -15.55
C PHE A 314 -19.21 -26.52 -16.28
N VAL A 315 -19.22 -26.57 -17.60
CA VAL A 315 -19.79 -25.55 -18.45
C VAL A 315 -20.71 -26.20 -19.50
N TRP A 316 -21.92 -25.72 -19.56
CA TRP A 316 -22.83 -26.03 -20.64
C TRP A 316 -23.05 -24.77 -21.47
N VAL A 317 -22.98 -24.90 -22.81
CA VAL A 317 -23.23 -23.80 -23.74
C VAL A 317 -24.55 -24.07 -24.40
N ALA A 318 -25.51 -23.14 -24.25
CA ALA A 318 -26.82 -23.19 -24.87
C ALA A 318 -26.73 -22.82 -26.36
N ASP A 319 -27.76 -23.17 -27.12
CA ASP A 319 -27.83 -22.92 -28.57
C ASP A 319 -27.78 -21.43 -28.92
N ASP A 320 -28.17 -20.56 -27.99
CA ASP A 320 -28.07 -19.08 -28.10
C ASP A 320 -26.64 -18.54 -27.79
N GLY A 321 -25.67 -19.41 -27.55
CA GLY A 321 -24.28 -19.07 -27.24
C GLY A 321 -24.02 -18.67 -25.78
N LYS A 322 -25.03 -18.71 -24.91
CA LYS A 322 -24.86 -18.41 -23.49
C LYS A 322 -24.24 -19.60 -22.75
N ALA A 323 -23.17 -19.35 -22.02
CA ALA A 323 -22.50 -20.34 -21.21
C ALA A 323 -23.04 -20.35 -19.78
N VAL A 324 -23.59 -21.49 -19.37
CA VAL A 324 -24.01 -21.73 -17.98
C VAL A 324 -22.88 -22.48 -17.27
N ARG A 325 -22.26 -21.84 -16.29
CA ARG A 325 -21.19 -22.44 -15.49
C ARG A 325 -21.76 -22.87 -14.15
N PHE A 326 -21.44 -24.09 -13.75
CA PHE A 326 -21.81 -24.63 -12.45
C PHE A 326 -20.68 -25.53 -11.91
N PHE A 327 -20.67 -25.75 -10.63
CA PHE A 327 -19.76 -26.72 -10.01
C PHE A 327 -20.50 -27.69 -9.12
N VAL A 328 -19.89 -28.87 -8.98
CA VAL A 328 -20.36 -29.94 -8.11
C VAL A 328 -19.27 -30.23 -7.10
N ILE A 329 -19.66 -30.33 -5.84
CA ILE A 329 -18.75 -30.66 -4.74
C ILE A 329 -19.38 -31.70 -3.81
N ASN A 330 -18.62 -32.70 -3.41
CA ASN A 330 -18.98 -33.56 -2.29
C ASN A 330 -18.36 -33.03 -1.01
N ARG A 331 -19.19 -32.41 -0.16
CA ARG A 331 -18.72 -31.74 1.06
C ARG A 331 -18.25 -32.70 2.16
N TYR A 332 -18.70 -33.97 2.10
CA TYR A 332 -18.38 -34.95 3.13
C TYR A 332 -17.74 -36.19 2.51
N PRO A 333 -16.47 -36.49 2.81
CA PRO A 333 -15.78 -37.63 2.21
C PRO A 333 -16.43 -38.97 2.57
N ASP A 334 -17.05 -39.08 3.74
CA ASP A 334 -17.65 -40.33 4.24
C ASP A 334 -19.10 -40.53 3.81
N LYS A 335 -19.77 -39.49 3.32
CA LYS A 335 -21.18 -39.53 2.91
C LYS A 335 -21.36 -38.81 1.57
N LEU A 336 -22.01 -39.44 0.63
CA LEU A 336 -22.31 -38.83 -0.64
C LEU A 336 -23.38 -37.75 -0.45
N ARG A 337 -22.95 -36.49 -0.33
CA ARG A 337 -23.82 -35.29 -0.33
C ARG A 337 -23.29 -34.30 -1.35
N LEU A 338 -23.78 -34.42 -2.57
CA LEU A 338 -23.41 -33.54 -3.67
C LEU A 338 -24.13 -32.20 -3.54
N GLY A 339 -23.37 -31.13 -3.56
CA GLY A 339 -23.87 -29.77 -3.73
C GLY A 339 -23.65 -29.36 -5.17
N VAL A 340 -24.72 -28.95 -5.85
CA VAL A 340 -24.66 -28.38 -7.19
C VAL A 340 -24.97 -26.89 -7.07
N VAL A 341 -24.05 -26.05 -7.52
CA VAL A 341 -24.15 -24.59 -7.37
C VAL A 341 -23.74 -23.91 -8.67
N PHE A 342 -24.44 -22.83 -9.04
CA PHE A 342 -23.98 -21.99 -10.14
C PHE A 342 -22.64 -21.33 -9.83
N ASP A 343 -21.73 -21.33 -10.80
CA ASP A 343 -20.40 -20.71 -10.67
C ASP A 343 -20.44 -19.20 -11.00
N ALA A 344 -21.45 -18.55 -10.45
CA ALA A 344 -21.66 -17.10 -10.57
C ALA A 344 -22.35 -16.58 -9.30
N CYS A 345 -21.99 -15.36 -8.89
CA CYS A 345 -22.58 -14.68 -7.74
C CYS A 345 -23.32 -13.43 -8.19
N LEU A 346 -24.50 -13.18 -7.62
CA LEU A 346 -25.29 -11.97 -7.89
C LEU A 346 -24.54 -10.68 -7.54
N LEU A 347 -23.62 -10.75 -6.56
CA LEU A 347 -22.82 -9.60 -6.08
C LEU A 347 -21.48 -9.49 -6.80
N CYS A 348 -20.82 -10.62 -7.11
CA CYS A 348 -19.44 -10.65 -7.62
C CYS A 348 -19.35 -10.97 -9.12
N GLY A 349 -20.49 -11.22 -9.77
CA GLY A 349 -20.53 -11.58 -11.20
C GLY A 349 -19.87 -12.94 -11.51
N ASP A 350 -19.13 -12.99 -12.61
CA ASP A 350 -18.55 -14.21 -13.20
C ASP A 350 -17.20 -14.65 -12.60
N GLN A 351 -16.83 -14.18 -11.41
CA GLN A 351 -15.50 -14.48 -10.83
C GLN A 351 -15.31 -15.95 -10.45
N GLY A 352 -16.42 -16.68 -10.27
CA GLY A 352 -16.39 -18.10 -9.91
C GLY A 352 -16.00 -18.38 -8.45
N TYR A 353 -16.07 -19.66 -8.07
CA TYR A 353 -15.72 -20.12 -6.72
C TYR A 353 -14.44 -20.95 -6.76
N VAL A 354 -13.61 -20.82 -5.74
CA VAL A 354 -12.37 -21.58 -5.57
C VAL A 354 -12.44 -22.34 -4.26
N MET A 355 -11.90 -23.55 -4.24
CA MET A 355 -11.78 -24.34 -3.02
C MET A 355 -10.45 -24.00 -2.32
N GLU A 356 -10.54 -23.47 -1.10
CA GLU A 356 -9.39 -23.21 -0.24
C GLU A 356 -9.40 -24.17 0.95
N GLY A 357 -8.47 -25.11 0.95
CA GLY A 357 -8.36 -26.12 2.00
C GLY A 357 -9.44 -27.22 1.93
N ASN A 358 -9.60 -27.99 3.01
CA ASN A 358 -10.60 -29.05 3.13
C ASN A 358 -11.96 -28.51 3.58
#